data_3194ed6460914efb2eb7b95a298330d5
#
_entry.id   3194ed6460914efb2eb7b95a298330d5
#
_cell.length_a   1.000
_cell.length_b   1.000
_cell.length_c   1.000
_cell.angle_alpha   90.00
_cell.angle_beta   90.00
_cell.angle_gamma   90.00
#
_symmetry.space_group_name_H-M   'P 1'
#
loop_
_entity.id
_entity.type
_entity.pdbx_description
1 polymer ?
#
loop_
_entity_poly.entity_id
_entity_poly.type
_entity_poly.pdbx_seq_one_letter_code
_entity_poly.pdbx_strand_id
1 'polypeptide(L)'
;MRGVFDGSHRALLCVAFINRMGVALLDSELSRIGRAGRILLTTVFGDTTKPALQALQKHGFKIKILNLAAGTYHPKIYISESPNCKTAAIGSANLTSGLIKNVEAMTVLRGSPTWQPIKDVTDLAEDLWLHDSAVSFQDFFSDAKEEVLSDDLLFKVKSAIPLGSQILTISHSQPNKVVDINPAGILVQTKRSDAKKTGPQLIDAWMLQLAWDYIKANGQLSNTLLCNELHVHRSAAVCAILAQLSEIEVTSTFPVVLKYKSN
;
A
#
# COMPACT_ATOMS: atom_id res chain seq x y z
N MET A 1 -7.39 21.10 -5.43
CA MET A 1 -6.63 20.62 -4.24
C MET A 1 -5.64 21.65 -3.71
N ARG A 2 -4.79 22.28 -4.52
CA ARG A 2 -3.82 23.30 -4.04
C ARG A 2 -4.48 24.40 -3.21
N GLY A 3 -5.63 24.95 -3.64
CA GLY A 3 -6.35 25.97 -2.90
C GLY A 3 -6.81 25.56 -1.47
N VAL A 4 -6.88 24.26 -1.18
CA VAL A 4 -7.16 23.77 0.19
C VAL A 4 -6.02 24.14 1.13
N PHE A 5 -4.77 24.14 0.64
CA PHE A 5 -3.57 24.39 1.44
C PHE A 5 -3.02 25.83 1.30
N ASP A 6 -3.74 26.70 0.58
CA ASP A 6 -3.26 28.07 0.34
C ASP A 6 -3.04 28.83 1.65
N GLY A 7 -1.84 29.40 1.82
CA GLY A 7 -1.43 30.12 3.04
C GLY A 7 -1.34 29.27 4.32
N SER A 8 -1.54 27.95 4.24
CA SER A 8 -1.59 27.09 5.42
C SER A 8 -0.20 26.78 5.97
N HIS A 9 -0.09 26.73 7.31
CA HIS A 9 1.11 26.39 8.07
C HIS A 9 0.95 25.07 8.86
N ARG A 10 -0.26 24.52 8.94
CA ARG A 10 -0.56 23.21 9.55
C ARG A 10 -1.51 22.44 8.65
N ALA A 11 -1.41 21.10 8.69
CA ALA A 11 -2.37 20.25 8.02
C ALA A 11 -2.52 18.89 8.72
N LEU A 12 -3.74 18.34 8.62
CA LEU A 12 -4.04 16.93 8.92
C LEU A 12 -4.73 16.32 7.71
N LEU A 13 -4.15 15.29 7.15
CA LEU A 13 -4.68 14.55 6.03
C LEU A 13 -5.10 13.16 6.51
N CYS A 14 -6.37 12.84 6.39
CA CYS A 14 -6.90 11.49 6.60
C CYS A 14 -7.31 10.96 5.23
N VAL A 15 -6.40 10.25 4.56
CA VAL A 15 -6.59 9.77 3.19
C VAL A 15 -6.28 8.28 3.10
N ALA A 16 -7.08 7.53 2.32
CA ALA A 16 -6.84 6.11 2.20
C ALA A 16 -5.48 5.83 1.53
N PHE A 17 -5.22 6.47 0.38
CA PHE A 17 -4.06 6.13 -0.43
C PHE A 17 -3.24 7.33 -0.86
N ILE A 18 -1.93 7.11 -0.98
CA ILE A 18 -0.99 8.09 -1.52
C ILE A 18 -0.03 7.43 -2.51
N ASN A 19 0.38 8.17 -3.52
CA ASN A 19 1.49 7.76 -4.37
C ASN A 19 2.44 8.93 -4.63
N ARG A 20 3.63 8.63 -5.16
CA ARG A 20 4.67 9.63 -5.39
C ARG A 20 4.20 10.80 -6.26
N MET A 21 3.36 10.54 -7.27
CA MET A 21 2.83 11.59 -8.13
C MET A 21 1.88 12.52 -7.36
N GLY A 22 0.99 11.96 -6.52
CA GLY A 22 0.08 12.77 -5.67
C GLY A 22 0.86 13.67 -4.72
N VAL A 23 1.90 13.16 -4.07
CA VAL A 23 2.79 13.98 -3.21
C VAL A 23 3.48 15.08 -4.02
N ALA A 24 4.03 14.76 -5.20
CA ALA A 24 4.69 15.72 -6.07
C ALA A 24 3.76 16.83 -6.59
N LEU A 25 2.46 16.56 -6.76
CA LEU A 25 1.48 17.57 -7.16
C LEU A 25 1.29 18.68 -6.12
N LEU A 26 1.57 18.40 -4.86
CA LEU A 26 1.44 19.32 -3.72
C LEU A 26 2.79 19.64 -3.06
N ASP A 27 3.90 19.43 -3.75
CA ASP A 27 5.25 19.52 -3.19
C ASP A 27 5.51 20.85 -2.48
N SER A 28 5.14 21.98 -3.09
CA SER A 28 5.31 23.32 -2.52
C SER A 28 4.50 23.54 -1.27
N GLU A 29 3.24 23.08 -1.27
CA GLU A 29 2.33 23.20 -0.15
C GLU A 29 2.78 22.32 1.02
N LEU A 30 3.16 21.08 0.73
CA LEU A 30 3.64 20.13 1.75
C LEU A 30 4.97 20.58 2.34
N SER A 31 5.89 21.12 1.53
CA SER A 31 7.15 21.68 2.01
C SER A 31 6.95 22.85 2.97
N ARG A 32 6.00 23.74 2.66
CA ARG A 32 5.67 24.89 3.52
C ARG A 32 5.06 24.45 4.86
N ILE A 33 4.18 23.44 4.86
CA ILE A 33 3.56 22.89 6.07
C ILE A 33 4.62 22.16 6.93
N GLY A 34 5.48 21.40 6.31
CA GLY A 34 6.63 20.79 6.95
C GLY A 34 6.25 19.94 8.18
N ARG A 35 6.98 20.15 9.28
CA ARG A 35 6.82 19.39 10.54
C ARG A 35 5.47 19.58 11.24
N ALA A 36 4.69 20.56 10.84
CA ALA A 36 3.32 20.75 11.33
C ALA A 36 2.27 19.94 10.57
N GLY A 37 2.73 19.18 9.55
CA GLY A 37 1.91 18.26 8.79
C GLY A 37 1.77 16.90 9.47
N ARG A 38 0.54 16.37 9.42
CA ARG A 38 0.18 15.02 9.86
C ARG A 38 -0.59 14.31 8.77
N ILE A 39 -0.36 13.03 8.59
CA ILE A 39 -1.12 12.20 7.65
C ILE A 39 -1.41 10.83 8.23
N LEU A 40 -2.67 10.43 8.18
CA LEU A 40 -3.15 9.08 8.47
C LEU A 40 -3.60 8.43 7.16
N LEU A 41 -3.14 7.22 6.92
CA LEU A 41 -3.40 6.48 5.69
C LEU A 41 -3.40 4.97 5.93
N THR A 42 -3.73 4.19 4.88
CA THR A 42 -3.61 2.73 4.92
C THR A 42 -2.61 2.21 3.89
N THR A 43 -2.01 1.07 4.17
CA THR A 43 -1.18 0.33 3.21
C THR A 43 -1.91 -0.86 2.59
N VAL A 44 -3.14 -1.12 3.02
CA VAL A 44 -4.02 -2.14 2.43
C VAL A 44 -4.22 -1.86 0.94
N PHE A 45 -4.23 -2.89 0.12
CA PHE A 45 -4.32 -2.86 -1.36
C PHE A 45 -3.07 -2.36 -2.12
N GLY A 46 -2.00 -1.91 -1.44
CA GLY A 46 -0.72 -1.53 -2.06
C GLY A 46 -0.73 -0.26 -2.91
N ASP A 47 -1.81 0.50 -2.87
CA ASP A 47 -1.89 1.79 -3.55
C ASP A 47 -1.04 2.87 -2.86
N THR A 48 -0.80 2.71 -1.55
CA THR A 48 0.16 3.52 -0.80
C THR A 48 1.56 2.94 -0.97
N THR A 49 2.46 3.71 -1.57
CA THR A 49 3.81 3.24 -1.90
C THR A 49 4.87 3.73 -0.91
N LYS A 50 5.84 2.88 -0.57
CA LYS A 50 6.98 3.27 0.31
C LYS A 50 7.70 4.55 -0.19
N PRO A 51 7.96 4.75 -1.51
CA PRO A 51 8.53 6.00 -1.99
C PRO A 51 7.68 7.25 -1.74
N ALA A 52 6.34 7.12 -1.71
CA ALA A 52 5.46 8.24 -1.36
C ALA A 52 5.54 8.58 0.12
N LEU A 53 5.59 7.58 0.99
CA LEU A 53 5.79 7.75 2.44
C LEU A 53 7.14 8.42 2.74
N GLN A 54 8.20 7.96 2.08
CA GLN A 54 9.53 8.56 2.20
C GLN A 54 9.56 10.03 1.71
N ALA A 55 8.83 10.37 0.66
CA ALA A 55 8.71 11.75 0.19
C ALA A 55 8.02 12.63 1.24
N LEU A 56 6.93 12.16 1.86
CA LEU A 56 6.27 12.88 2.95
C LEU A 56 7.17 13.03 4.18
N GLN A 57 7.95 12.01 4.53
CA GLN A 57 8.95 12.12 5.59
C GLN A 57 10.00 13.19 5.32
N LYS A 58 10.46 13.34 4.08
CA LYS A 58 11.42 14.40 3.68
C LYS A 58 10.82 15.79 3.88
N HIS A 59 9.51 15.96 3.69
CA HIS A 59 8.80 17.21 4.05
C HIS A 59 8.64 17.39 5.57
N GLY A 60 8.94 16.38 6.38
CA GLY A 60 8.83 16.45 7.84
C GLY A 60 7.47 16.04 8.40
N PHE A 61 6.57 15.51 7.59
CA PHE A 61 5.25 15.06 8.04
C PHE A 61 5.34 13.94 9.07
N LYS A 62 4.48 14.01 10.08
CA LYS A 62 4.20 12.88 10.98
C LYS A 62 3.24 11.94 10.26
N ILE A 63 3.63 10.69 10.11
CA ILE A 63 2.87 9.69 9.37
C ILE A 63 2.40 8.61 10.33
N LYS A 64 1.10 8.30 10.28
CA LYS A 64 0.51 7.12 10.92
C LYS A 64 -0.15 6.24 9.88
N ILE A 65 -0.17 4.93 10.15
CA ILE A 65 -0.77 3.91 9.30
C ILE A 65 -1.89 3.25 10.09
N LEU A 66 -3.06 3.15 9.47
CA LEU A 66 -4.23 2.49 10.04
C LEU A 66 -4.71 1.38 9.09
N ASN A 67 -4.39 0.16 9.45
CA ASN A 67 -4.90 -1.04 8.79
C ASN A 67 -5.92 -1.68 9.74
N LEU A 68 -7.19 -1.64 9.37
CA LEU A 68 -8.26 -2.20 10.17
C LEU A 68 -8.29 -3.73 10.03
N ALA A 69 -8.53 -4.44 11.14
CA ALA A 69 -8.70 -5.89 11.14
C ALA A 69 -9.98 -6.33 10.39
N ALA A 70 -11.01 -5.49 10.40
CA ALA A 70 -12.24 -5.68 9.63
C ALA A 70 -12.63 -4.39 8.93
N GLY A 71 -13.02 -4.48 7.67
CA GLY A 71 -13.34 -3.32 6.84
C GLY A 71 -12.11 -2.64 6.25
N THR A 72 -12.32 -1.45 5.72
CA THR A 72 -11.26 -0.68 5.05
C THR A 72 -11.26 0.76 5.53
N TYR A 73 -10.09 1.27 5.93
CA TYR A 73 -9.89 2.69 6.15
C TYR A 73 -9.91 3.42 4.79
N HIS A 74 -10.98 4.19 4.50
CA HIS A 74 -11.17 4.78 3.18
C HIS A 74 -11.60 6.26 3.16
N PRO A 75 -11.29 7.10 4.17
CA PRO A 75 -11.62 8.52 4.14
C PRO A 75 -10.73 9.28 3.14
N LYS A 76 -11.19 10.47 2.76
CA LYS A 76 -10.44 11.48 2.02
C LYS A 76 -10.82 12.84 2.61
N ILE A 77 -10.17 13.15 3.72
CA ILE A 77 -10.36 14.37 4.49
C ILE A 77 -9.04 15.13 4.52
N TYR A 78 -9.09 16.40 4.18
CA TYR A 78 -7.94 17.28 4.18
C TYR A 78 -8.28 18.48 5.04
N ILE A 79 -7.61 18.63 6.18
CA ILE A 79 -7.72 19.80 7.06
C ILE A 79 -6.46 20.62 6.90
N SER A 80 -6.62 21.91 6.69
CA SER A 80 -5.49 22.84 6.67
C SER A 80 -5.83 24.09 7.48
N GLU A 81 -4.80 24.72 8.04
CA GLU A 81 -4.95 25.85 8.97
C GLU A 81 -3.97 26.96 8.60
N SER A 82 -4.51 28.15 8.46
CA SER A 82 -3.81 29.43 8.36
C SER A 82 -4.15 30.28 9.60
N PRO A 83 -3.48 31.44 9.86
CA PRO A 83 -3.63 32.18 11.12
C PRO A 83 -5.08 32.48 11.53
N ASN A 84 -5.94 32.79 10.56
CA ASN A 84 -7.33 33.20 10.85
C ASN A 84 -8.38 32.34 10.13
N CYS A 85 -7.98 31.26 9.49
CA CYS A 85 -8.87 30.48 8.67
C CYS A 85 -8.49 28.99 8.70
N LYS A 86 -9.50 28.15 8.80
CA LYS A 86 -9.37 26.72 8.63
C LYS A 86 -10.12 26.29 7.38
N THR A 87 -9.55 25.35 6.64
CA THR A 87 -10.18 24.75 5.47
C THR A 87 -10.31 23.25 5.72
N ALA A 88 -11.52 22.73 5.51
CA ALA A 88 -11.79 21.30 5.52
C ALA A 88 -12.31 20.88 4.13
N ALA A 89 -11.67 19.91 3.51
CA ALA A 89 -12.12 19.35 2.24
C ALA A 89 -12.40 17.85 2.41
N ILE A 90 -13.57 17.41 1.95
CA ILE A 90 -14.04 16.03 2.05
C ILE A 90 -14.56 15.58 0.70
N GLY A 91 -14.25 14.36 0.27
CA GLY A 91 -14.81 13.86 -0.97
C GLY A 91 -14.19 12.54 -1.45
N SER A 92 -14.02 12.39 -2.76
CA SER A 92 -13.56 11.15 -3.38
C SER A 92 -12.04 11.10 -3.62
N ALA A 93 -11.35 12.23 -3.61
CA ALA A 93 -9.97 12.36 -4.06
C ALA A 93 -8.94 11.84 -3.05
N ASN A 94 -8.17 10.81 -3.42
CA ASN A 94 -6.96 10.38 -2.72
C ASN A 94 -5.74 11.27 -3.11
N LEU A 95 -4.68 11.24 -2.31
CA LEU A 95 -3.43 11.94 -2.65
C LEU A 95 -2.60 11.10 -3.64
N THR A 96 -3.15 10.90 -4.82
CA THR A 96 -2.57 10.08 -5.89
C THR A 96 -2.58 10.80 -7.23
N SER A 97 -2.05 10.16 -8.26
CA SER A 97 -2.20 10.65 -9.65
C SER A 97 -3.66 10.77 -10.11
N GLY A 98 -4.60 10.16 -9.38
CA GLY A 98 -6.03 10.33 -9.59
C GLY A 98 -6.49 11.78 -9.53
N LEU A 99 -5.82 12.64 -8.74
CA LEU A 99 -6.10 14.07 -8.66
C LEU A 99 -6.11 14.81 -10.01
N ILE A 100 -5.43 14.26 -11.01
CA ILE A 100 -5.36 14.86 -12.37
C ILE A 100 -5.91 13.94 -13.46
N LYS A 101 -6.22 12.69 -13.14
CA LYS A 101 -6.64 11.68 -14.13
C LYS A 101 -8.11 11.29 -14.00
N ASN A 102 -8.66 11.43 -12.80
CA ASN A 102 -10.03 11.04 -12.50
C ASN A 102 -10.95 12.26 -12.44
N VAL A 103 -12.22 12.01 -12.57
CA VAL A 103 -13.26 12.97 -12.18
C VAL A 103 -13.50 12.77 -10.68
N GLU A 104 -13.14 13.78 -9.87
CA GLU A 104 -13.24 13.75 -8.43
C GLU A 104 -14.21 14.84 -7.94
N ALA A 105 -14.99 14.52 -6.92
CA ALA A 105 -15.89 15.48 -6.28
C ALA A 105 -15.42 15.76 -4.84
N MET A 106 -15.32 17.03 -4.51
CA MET A 106 -14.89 17.49 -3.18
C MET A 106 -15.79 18.61 -2.69
N THR A 107 -16.24 18.50 -1.44
CA THR A 107 -16.85 19.61 -0.68
C THR A 107 -15.74 20.34 0.06
N VAL A 108 -15.68 21.65 -0.06
CA VAL A 108 -14.68 22.48 0.62
C VAL A 108 -15.40 23.50 1.51
N LEU A 109 -15.13 23.39 2.81
CA LEU A 109 -15.57 24.35 3.83
C LEU A 109 -14.38 25.23 4.19
N ARG A 110 -14.57 26.55 4.19
CA ARG A 110 -13.52 27.51 4.53
C ARG A 110 -14.07 28.64 5.39
N GLY A 111 -13.45 28.88 6.52
CA GLY A 111 -13.93 29.93 7.44
C GLY A 111 -13.25 29.91 8.79
N SER A 112 -13.92 30.47 9.81
CA SER A 112 -13.46 30.47 11.19
C SER A 112 -13.21 29.03 11.68
N PRO A 113 -12.12 28.81 12.44
CA PRO A 113 -11.89 27.51 13.11
C PRO A 113 -13.04 27.11 14.07
N THR A 114 -13.83 28.07 14.54
CA THR A 114 -14.97 27.86 15.45
C THR A 114 -16.29 27.61 14.73
N TRP A 115 -16.33 27.73 13.40
CA TRP A 115 -17.54 27.43 12.63
C TRP A 115 -17.86 25.94 12.71
N GLN A 116 -19.09 25.64 13.22
CA GLN A 116 -19.44 24.26 13.60
C GLN A 116 -19.18 23.20 12.53
N PRO A 117 -19.53 23.39 11.24
CA PRO A 117 -19.22 22.37 10.21
C PRO A 117 -17.72 22.08 10.03
N ILE A 118 -16.87 23.10 10.17
CA ILE A 118 -15.41 22.91 10.12
C ILE A 118 -14.92 22.18 11.36
N LYS A 119 -15.50 22.53 12.52
CA LYS A 119 -15.17 21.89 13.80
C LYS A 119 -15.52 20.39 13.75
N ASP A 120 -16.73 20.04 13.31
CA ASP A 120 -17.19 18.64 13.24
C ASP A 120 -16.27 17.78 12.36
N VAL A 121 -15.87 18.30 11.19
CA VAL A 121 -14.94 17.58 10.30
C VAL A 121 -13.54 17.49 10.90
N THR A 122 -13.10 18.53 11.59
CA THR A 122 -11.79 18.53 12.26
C THR A 122 -11.78 17.52 13.40
N ASP A 123 -12.81 17.49 14.23
CA ASP A 123 -12.94 16.56 15.35
C ASP A 123 -12.95 15.12 14.83
N LEU A 124 -13.71 14.83 13.78
CA LEU A 124 -13.67 13.52 13.12
C LEU A 124 -12.25 13.14 12.63
N ALA A 125 -11.53 14.07 12.01
CA ALA A 125 -10.18 13.81 11.53
C ALA A 125 -9.19 13.59 12.69
N GLU A 126 -9.34 14.30 13.80
CA GLU A 126 -8.54 14.10 15.02
C GLU A 126 -8.85 12.76 15.69
N ASP A 127 -10.11 12.35 15.77
CA ASP A 127 -10.52 11.05 16.30
C ASP A 127 -9.90 9.91 15.45
N LEU A 128 -9.92 10.04 14.13
CA LEU A 128 -9.25 9.09 13.25
C LEU A 128 -7.73 9.06 13.49
N TRP A 129 -7.10 10.22 13.67
CA TRP A 129 -5.66 10.32 13.97
C TRP A 129 -5.29 9.69 15.31
N LEU A 130 -6.19 9.74 16.28
CA LEU A 130 -6.02 9.18 17.63
C LEU A 130 -6.47 7.74 17.75
N HIS A 131 -6.94 7.11 16.66
CA HIS A 131 -7.42 5.73 16.68
C HIS A 131 -6.38 4.77 17.26
N ASP A 132 -6.78 3.91 18.20
CA ASP A 132 -5.87 3.02 18.96
C ASP A 132 -5.03 2.10 18.08
N SER A 133 -5.58 1.66 16.94
CA SER A 133 -4.86 0.83 15.96
C SER A 133 -3.98 1.62 14.99
N ALA A 134 -3.93 2.96 15.10
CA ALA A 134 -3.08 3.80 14.24
C ALA A 134 -1.64 3.81 14.75
N VAL A 135 -0.74 3.15 14.04
CA VAL A 135 0.68 3.03 14.39
C VAL A 135 1.54 4.07 13.67
N SER A 136 2.62 4.53 14.31
CA SER A 136 3.54 5.46 13.65
C SER A 136 4.24 4.80 12.45
N PHE A 137 4.70 5.62 11.50
CA PHE A 137 5.51 5.11 10.39
C PHE A 137 6.75 4.36 10.86
N GLN A 138 7.41 4.87 11.90
CA GLN A 138 8.59 4.25 12.47
C GLN A 138 8.26 2.88 13.07
N ASP A 139 7.20 2.79 13.88
CA ASP A 139 6.80 1.53 14.50
C ASP A 139 6.31 0.52 13.45
N PHE A 140 5.52 0.98 12.47
CA PHE A 140 5.03 0.13 11.39
C PHE A 140 6.14 -0.50 10.55
N PHE A 141 7.24 0.24 10.31
CA PHE A 141 8.38 -0.25 9.54
C PHE A 141 9.58 -0.68 10.41
N SER A 142 9.58 -0.45 11.74
CA SER A 142 10.61 -0.95 12.64
C SER A 142 10.45 -2.44 12.92
N ASP A 143 9.21 -2.92 12.97
CA ASP A 143 8.89 -4.36 13.02
C ASP A 143 9.04 -5.04 11.65
N ALA A 144 9.06 -4.28 10.57
CA ALA A 144 9.59 -4.73 9.30
C ALA A 144 11.13 -4.81 9.43
N LYS A 145 11.65 -5.85 10.13
CA LYS A 145 12.89 -6.48 9.67
C LYS A 145 12.78 -6.46 8.16
N GLU A 146 13.85 -6.04 7.44
CA GLU A 146 13.90 -6.32 6.00
C GLU A 146 13.49 -7.78 5.87
N GLU A 147 12.22 -7.98 5.51
CA GLU A 147 11.69 -9.33 5.41
C GLU A 147 12.42 -9.94 4.24
N VAL A 148 13.44 -10.68 4.59
CA VAL A 148 14.19 -11.50 3.65
C VAL A 148 13.51 -12.86 3.62
N LEU A 149 13.52 -13.47 2.45
CA LEU A 149 13.16 -14.88 2.34
C LEU A 149 14.02 -15.69 3.30
N SER A 150 13.42 -16.59 4.05
CA SER A 150 14.19 -17.58 4.82
C SER A 150 15.12 -18.37 3.89
N ASP A 151 16.25 -18.79 4.40
CA ASP A 151 17.23 -19.57 3.62
C ASP A 151 16.57 -20.80 2.98
N ASP A 152 15.65 -21.46 3.69
CA ASP A 152 14.87 -22.59 3.18
C ASP A 152 14.03 -22.20 1.95
N LEU A 153 13.21 -21.15 2.08
CA LEU A 153 12.35 -20.72 0.98
C LEU A 153 13.17 -20.17 -0.20
N LEU A 154 14.22 -19.40 0.08
CA LEU A 154 15.11 -18.87 -0.96
C LEU A 154 15.78 -20.00 -1.74
N PHE A 155 16.29 -21.04 -1.05
CA PHE A 155 16.89 -22.21 -1.68
C PHE A 155 15.87 -22.96 -2.54
N LYS A 156 14.67 -23.23 -2.03
CA LYS A 156 13.59 -23.91 -2.77
C LYS A 156 13.19 -23.15 -4.03
N VAL A 157 12.98 -21.85 -3.91
CA VAL A 157 12.60 -20.98 -5.04
C VAL A 157 13.71 -20.96 -6.10
N LYS A 158 14.97 -20.80 -5.71
CA LYS A 158 16.11 -20.82 -6.65
C LYS A 158 16.27 -22.19 -7.35
N SER A 159 15.98 -23.27 -6.63
CA SER A 159 16.07 -24.63 -7.19
C SER A 159 14.93 -24.94 -8.15
N ALA A 160 13.74 -24.42 -7.89
CA ALA A 160 12.54 -24.69 -8.69
C ALA A 160 12.39 -23.75 -9.91
N ILE A 161 12.95 -22.54 -9.85
CA ILE A 161 12.70 -21.48 -10.82
C ILE A 161 14.02 -20.99 -11.44
N PRO A 162 14.35 -21.41 -12.67
CA PRO A 162 15.52 -20.89 -13.39
C PRO A 162 15.38 -19.40 -13.71
N LEU A 163 16.48 -18.64 -13.60
CA LEU A 163 16.52 -17.25 -14.06
C LEU A 163 16.21 -17.18 -15.56
N GLY A 164 15.44 -16.16 -15.96
CA GLY A 164 14.98 -15.98 -17.34
C GLY A 164 13.77 -16.82 -17.74
N SER A 165 13.33 -17.77 -16.89
CA SER A 165 12.11 -18.55 -17.13
C SER A 165 10.86 -17.70 -17.06
N GLN A 166 9.76 -18.21 -17.63
CA GLN A 166 8.43 -17.60 -17.53
C GLN A 166 7.56 -18.42 -16.59
N ILE A 167 7.00 -17.74 -15.58
CA ILE A 167 5.99 -18.30 -14.70
C ILE A 167 4.64 -17.75 -15.13
N LEU A 168 3.68 -18.62 -15.44
CA LEU A 168 2.31 -18.21 -15.79
C LEU A 168 1.47 -18.10 -14.53
N THR A 169 0.66 -17.02 -14.41
CA THR A 169 -0.37 -16.97 -13.37
C THR A 169 -1.40 -18.08 -13.59
N ILE A 170 -1.84 -18.73 -12.52
CA ILE A 170 -2.64 -19.96 -12.59
C ILE A 170 -4.00 -19.71 -13.24
N SER A 171 -4.71 -18.64 -12.87
CA SER A 171 -6.08 -18.37 -13.36
C SER A 171 -6.14 -17.76 -14.76
N HIS A 172 -5.15 -16.96 -15.16
CA HIS A 172 -5.23 -16.16 -16.40
C HIS A 172 -4.03 -16.38 -17.34
N SER A 173 -3.13 -17.31 -17.00
CA SER A 173 -1.93 -17.63 -17.80
C SER A 173 -1.11 -16.40 -18.21
N GLN A 174 -1.11 -15.35 -17.36
CA GLN A 174 -0.31 -14.17 -17.64
C GLN A 174 1.15 -14.43 -17.34
N PRO A 175 2.07 -14.17 -18.29
CA PRO A 175 3.48 -14.46 -18.12
C PRO A 175 4.16 -13.45 -17.20
N ASN A 176 4.97 -13.95 -16.30
CA ASN A 176 5.93 -13.23 -15.49
C ASN A 176 7.33 -13.79 -15.79
N LYS A 177 8.16 -13.03 -16.49
CA LYS A 177 9.55 -13.45 -16.74
C LYS A 177 10.38 -13.17 -15.48
N VAL A 178 11.02 -14.19 -14.95
CA VAL A 178 11.87 -14.06 -13.77
C VAL A 178 13.20 -13.44 -14.17
N VAL A 179 13.53 -12.31 -13.58
CA VAL A 179 14.75 -11.53 -13.87
C VAL A 179 15.81 -11.79 -12.82
N ASP A 180 15.41 -11.84 -11.53
CA ASP A 180 16.31 -12.08 -10.41
C ASP A 180 15.58 -12.73 -9.25
N ILE A 181 16.32 -13.49 -8.43
CA ILE A 181 15.86 -14.12 -7.19
C ILE A 181 16.91 -13.87 -6.12
N ASN A 182 16.58 -13.05 -5.14
CA ASN A 182 17.48 -12.67 -4.07
C ASN A 182 16.74 -12.65 -2.71
N PRO A 183 17.43 -12.42 -1.58
CA PRO A 183 16.77 -12.42 -0.27
C PRO A 183 15.61 -11.43 -0.15
N ALA A 184 15.62 -10.29 -0.86
CA ALA A 184 14.54 -9.30 -0.80
C ALA A 184 13.28 -9.73 -1.57
N GLY A 185 13.34 -10.81 -2.37
CA GLY A 185 12.21 -11.34 -3.14
C GLY A 185 12.56 -11.75 -4.57
N ILE A 186 11.57 -11.70 -5.45
CA ILE A 186 11.71 -12.12 -6.85
C ILE A 186 11.39 -10.94 -7.78
N LEU A 187 12.34 -10.58 -8.63
CA LEU A 187 12.16 -9.58 -9.68
C LEU A 187 11.52 -10.25 -10.92
N VAL A 188 10.38 -9.72 -11.32
CA VAL A 188 9.65 -10.21 -12.50
C VAL A 188 9.38 -9.11 -13.50
N GLN A 189 9.52 -9.42 -14.79
CA GLN A 189 9.10 -8.57 -15.89
C GLN A 189 7.76 -9.07 -16.42
N THR A 190 6.77 -8.18 -16.52
CA THR A 190 5.41 -8.49 -16.96
C THR A 190 5.06 -7.75 -18.24
N LYS A 191 4.10 -8.23 -19.04
CA LYS A 191 3.59 -7.50 -20.21
C LYS A 191 3.16 -6.05 -19.87
N ARG A 192 2.59 -5.85 -18.66
CA ARG A 192 2.16 -4.52 -18.19
C ARG A 192 3.35 -3.62 -17.89
N SER A 193 4.41 -4.16 -17.29
CA SER A 193 5.62 -3.38 -17.00
C SER A 193 6.38 -3.04 -18.29
N ASP A 194 6.38 -3.94 -19.28
CA ASP A 194 6.94 -3.67 -20.63
C ASP A 194 6.19 -2.55 -21.33
N ALA A 195 4.86 -2.66 -21.41
CA ALA A 195 4.01 -1.65 -22.04
C ALA A 195 4.13 -0.27 -21.38
N LYS A 196 4.34 -0.23 -20.05
CA LYS A 196 4.50 1.01 -19.28
C LYS A 196 5.95 1.49 -19.17
N LYS A 197 6.92 0.72 -19.68
CA LYS A 197 8.37 0.99 -19.56
C LYS A 197 8.82 1.23 -18.11
N THR A 198 8.21 0.52 -17.14
CA THR A 198 8.51 0.68 -15.71
C THR A 198 9.62 -0.23 -15.20
N GLY A 199 10.19 -1.07 -16.07
CA GLY A 199 11.19 -2.08 -15.70
C GLY A 199 10.61 -3.25 -14.88
N PRO A 200 11.48 -4.21 -14.49
CA PRO A 200 11.11 -5.32 -13.64
C PRO A 200 10.53 -4.86 -12.31
N GLN A 201 9.60 -5.64 -11.76
CA GLN A 201 8.91 -5.33 -10.51
C GLN A 201 9.22 -6.39 -9.46
N LEU A 202 9.54 -5.96 -8.25
CA LEU A 202 9.81 -6.83 -7.13
C LEU A 202 8.50 -7.43 -6.59
N ILE A 203 8.47 -8.74 -6.43
CA ILE A 203 7.54 -9.45 -5.55
C ILE A 203 8.27 -9.58 -4.23
N ASP A 204 7.90 -8.75 -3.26
CA ASP A 204 8.63 -8.58 -2.02
C ASP A 204 8.70 -9.89 -1.21
N ALA A 205 9.80 -10.09 -0.50
CA ALA A 205 10.06 -11.27 0.31
C ALA A 205 8.93 -11.55 1.32
N TRP A 206 8.41 -10.51 1.99
CA TRP A 206 7.35 -10.66 2.99
C TRP A 206 6.08 -11.31 2.41
N MET A 207 5.71 -11.01 1.14
CA MET A 207 4.53 -11.60 0.51
C MET A 207 4.69 -13.10 0.30
N LEU A 208 5.89 -13.51 -0.13
CA LEU A 208 6.22 -14.91 -0.37
C LEU A 208 6.38 -15.67 0.94
N GLN A 209 7.09 -15.08 1.91
CA GLN A 209 7.33 -15.70 3.21
C GLN A 209 6.03 -15.90 3.99
N LEU A 210 5.19 -14.85 4.05
CA LEU A 210 3.88 -14.94 4.70
C LEU A 210 3.01 -16.05 4.08
N ALA A 211 2.96 -16.12 2.75
CA ALA A 211 2.18 -17.15 2.05
C ALA A 211 2.75 -18.55 2.29
N TRP A 212 4.08 -18.68 2.30
CA TRP A 212 4.78 -19.94 2.60
C TRP A 212 4.53 -20.43 4.01
N ASP A 213 4.68 -19.56 5.00
CA ASP A 213 4.46 -19.88 6.41
C ASP A 213 3.00 -20.24 6.67
N TYR A 214 2.07 -19.50 6.05
CA TYR A 214 0.65 -19.77 6.15
C TYR A 214 0.28 -21.15 5.61
N ILE A 215 0.74 -21.49 4.38
CA ILE A 215 0.37 -22.78 3.77
C ILE A 215 1.01 -23.96 4.52
N LYS A 216 2.21 -23.81 5.06
CA LYS A 216 2.84 -24.82 5.93
C LYS A 216 2.06 -25.06 7.22
N ALA A 217 1.56 -23.99 7.85
CA ALA A 217 0.83 -24.07 9.10
C ALA A 217 -0.59 -24.60 8.92
N ASN A 218 -1.27 -24.25 7.81
CA ASN A 218 -2.70 -24.53 7.60
C ASN A 218 -3.00 -25.60 6.55
N GLY A 219 -1.98 -26.08 5.83
CA GLY A 219 -2.10 -27.10 4.80
C GLY A 219 -2.70 -26.62 3.48
N GLN A 220 -3.36 -25.47 3.46
CA GLN A 220 -4.05 -24.92 2.28
C GLN A 220 -4.00 -23.40 2.25
N LEU A 221 -3.96 -22.83 1.05
CA LEU A 221 -3.93 -21.40 0.81
C LEU A 221 -4.71 -21.06 -0.46
N SER A 222 -5.55 -20.01 -0.43
CA SER A 222 -6.19 -19.49 -1.64
C SER A 222 -5.71 -18.07 -1.99
N ASN A 223 -5.80 -17.71 -3.28
CA ASN A 223 -5.50 -16.35 -3.70
C ASN A 223 -6.49 -15.32 -3.12
N THR A 224 -7.74 -15.74 -2.86
CA THR A 224 -8.76 -14.89 -2.21
C THR A 224 -8.36 -14.59 -0.77
N LEU A 225 -7.92 -15.60 0.00
CA LEU A 225 -7.43 -15.43 1.36
C LEU A 225 -6.19 -14.53 1.39
N LEU A 226 -5.22 -14.78 0.51
CA LEU A 226 -4.04 -13.93 0.39
C LEU A 226 -4.39 -12.46 0.14
N CYS A 227 -5.34 -12.19 -0.75
CA CYS A 227 -5.73 -10.84 -1.11
C CYS A 227 -6.57 -10.17 -0.01
N ASN A 228 -7.61 -10.83 0.49
CA ASN A 228 -8.64 -10.22 1.32
C ASN A 228 -8.31 -10.23 2.82
N GLU A 229 -7.64 -11.29 3.28
CA GLU A 229 -7.35 -11.46 4.71
C GLU A 229 -5.89 -11.17 5.05
N LEU A 230 -4.96 -11.65 4.22
CA LEU A 230 -3.53 -11.45 4.43
C LEU A 230 -2.96 -10.22 3.69
N HIS A 231 -3.82 -9.49 2.96
CA HIS A 231 -3.49 -8.24 2.26
C HIS A 231 -2.29 -8.32 1.30
N VAL A 232 -2.09 -9.48 0.69
CA VAL A 232 -1.02 -9.71 -0.30
C VAL A 232 -1.47 -9.24 -1.69
N HIS A 233 -1.00 -8.06 -2.12
CA HIS A 233 -1.49 -7.40 -3.35
C HIS A 233 -1.12 -8.10 -4.65
N ARG A 234 -0.12 -8.99 -4.63
CA ARG A 234 0.33 -9.76 -5.79
C ARG A 234 -0.01 -11.24 -5.63
N SER A 235 -1.12 -11.54 -4.98
CA SER A 235 -1.56 -12.89 -4.64
C SER A 235 -1.49 -13.87 -5.82
N ALA A 236 -1.88 -13.44 -7.03
CA ALA A 236 -1.80 -14.28 -8.23
C ALA A 236 -0.36 -14.67 -8.61
N ALA A 237 0.60 -13.74 -8.48
CA ALA A 237 2.01 -14.00 -8.76
C ALA A 237 2.64 -14.84 -7.64
N VAL A 238 2.29 -14.54 -6.37
CA VAL A 238 2.74 -15.32 -5.21
C VAL A 238 2.26 -16.78 -5.33
N CYS A 239 0.98 -17.00 -5.63
CA CYS A 239 0.46 -18.36 -5.87
C CYS A 239 1.18 -19.05 -7.03
N ALA A 240 1.46 -18.34 -8.13
CA ALA A 240 2.15 -18.92 -9.28
C ALA A 240 3.60 -19.31 -8.98
N ILE A 241 4.29 -18.55 -8.13
CA ILE A 241 5.65 -18.85 -7.67
C ILE A 241 5.62 -20.07 -6.72
N LEU A 242 4.76 -20.05 -5.71
CA LEU A 242 4.66 -21.18 -4.78
C LEU A 242 4.28 -22.48 -5.48
N ALA A 243 3.45 -22.43 -6.52
CA ALA A 243 3.07 -23.59 -7.31
C ALA A 243 4.23 -24.22 -8.10
N GLN A 244 5.40 -23.56 -8.20
CA GLN A 244 6.61 -24.18 -8.79
C GLN A 244 7.34 -25.09 -7.80
N LEU A 245 7.04 -24.99 -6.51
CA LEU A 245 7.69 -25.79 -5.47
C LEU A 245 7.11 -27.21 -5.45
N SER A 246 7.97 -28.20 -5.27
CA SER A 246 7.60 -29.63 -5.26
C SER A 246 6.58 -30.00 -4.19
N GLU A 247 6.60 -29.28 -3.07
CA GLU A 247 5.72 -29.46 -1.91
C GLU A 247 4.32 -28.88 -2.12
N ILE A 248 4.10 -28.17 -3.21
CA ILE A 248 2.84 -27.48 -3.48
C ILE A 248 2.08 -28.16 -4.61
N GLU A 249 0.78 -28.33 -4.40
CA GLU A 249 -0.17 -28.82 -5.40
C GLU A 249 -1.23 -27.75 -5.67
N VAL A 250 -1.55 -27.54 -6.93
CA VAL A 250 -2.67 -26.69 -7.35
C VAL A 250 -3.94 -27.54 -7.38
N THR A 251 -4.85 -27.32 -6.43
CA THR A 251 -6.11 -28.08 -6.32
C THR A 251 -7.29 -27.40 -7.01
N SER A 252 -7.19 -26.08 -7.26
CA SER A 252 -8.18 -25.31 -8.03
C SER A 252 -7.51 -24.15 -8.76
N THR A 253 -8.01 -23.84 -9.96
CA THR A 253 -7.53 -22.73 -10.78
C THR A 253 -8.43 -21.49 -10.68
N PHE A 254 -9.68 -21.62 -10.20
CA PHE A 254 -10.61 -20.52 -10.03
C PHE A 254 -11.68 -20.83 -8.96
N PRO A 255 -11.64 -20.19 -7.75
CA PRO A 255 -10.50 -19.43 -7.26
C PRO A 255 -9.24 -20.29 -7.17
N VAL A 256 -8.06 -19.69 -7.27
CA VAL A 256 -6.80 -20.44 -7.12
C VAL A 256 -6.70 -20.97 -5.69
N VAL A 257 -6.45 -22.27 -5.58
CA VAL A 257 -6.23 -22.94 -4.29
C VAL A 257 -4.97 -23.80 -4.39
N LEU A 258 -4.06 -23.57 -3.46
CA LEU A 258 -2.83 -24.34 -3.27
C LEU A 258 -2.97 -25.22 -2.03
N LYS A 259 -2.40 -26.42 -2.10
CA LYS A 259 -2.33 -27.36 -0.98
C LYS A 259 -0.87 -27.73 -0.71
N TYR A 260 -0.49 -27.77 0.56
CA TYR A 260 0.80 -28.30 0.99
C TYR A 260 0.74 -29.82 1.02
N LYS A 261 1.67 -30.49 0.33
CA LYS A 261 1.82 -31.93 0.38
C LYS A 261 2.57 -32.29 1.66
N SER A 262 1.86 -32.82 2.64
CA SER A 262 2.53 -33.47 3.77
C SER A 262 3.15 -34.75 3.27
N ASN A 263 4.46 -34.88 3.42
CA ASN A 263 5.17 -36.16 3.22
C ASN A 263 4.73 -37.18 4.25
#